data_4eb32e2326e3a9ab8553521840f085da
#
_entry.id   4eb32e2326e3a9ab8553521840f085da
#
_cell.length_a   1.000
_cell.length_b   1.000
_cell.length_c   1.000
_cell.angle_alpha   90.00
_cell.angle_beta   90.00
_cell.angle_gamma   90.00
#
_symmetry.space_group_name_H-M   'P 1'
#
loop_
_entity.id
_entity.type
_entity.pdbx_description
1 polymer ?
#
loop_
_entity_poly.entity_id
_entity_poly.type
_entity_poly.pdbx_seq_one_letter_code
_entity_poly.pdbx_strand_id
1 'polypeptide(L)'
;MSGHSKWSTIKHKKAANDAKKGKIFSKLSNQITHAARQGGGDPSMNPNLRLYIDKAKSVGFPVDRVEKAISKGTGEGSNGVVYEEATYEGFGPLGVQLVVDTLTDNKNRTVSDLRKLFEEIGGSMGDSGSVSWNFETRGYIVVKTGRMVKSDKYGENDKYKKEDRESVMMELMDIEGIEDIREIDIDGVEGLEIYTPYNTLSKVRDSISELGYVIEDAEIVKEPKMKKKLSDKDIGKVESAIEKLEENDDVQNVWSDIE
;
A
#
# COMPACT_ATOMS: atom_id res chain seq x y z
N MET A 1 8.22 -23.21 -7.14
CA MET A 1 8.68 -22.09 -6.28
C MET A 1 7.77 -20.93 -6.62
N SER A 2 6.88 -20.56 -5.71
CA SER A 2 5.90 -19.50 -5.92
C SER A 2 6.66 -18.18 -5.95
N GLY A 3 6.48 -17.39 -7.03
CA GLY A 3 7.07 -16.07 -7.15
C GLY A 3 6.38 -15.16 -6.15
N HIS A 4 7.02 -14.95 -5.01
CA HIS A 4 6.60 -13.91 -4.07
C HIS A 4 6.49 -12.59 -4.82
N SER A 5 5.39 -11.85 -4.63
CA SER A 5 5.30 -10.51 -5.20
C SER A 5 6.48 -9.70 -4.66
N LYS A 6 7.39 -9.33 -5.55
CA LYS A 6 8.61 -8.57 -5.20
C LYS A 6 8.25 -7.24 -4.54
N TRP A 7 7.07 -6.71 -4.86
CA TRP A 7 6.50 -5.52 -4.25
C TRP A 7 6.35 -5.67 -2.73
N SER A 8 5.77 -6.77 -2.23
CA SER A 8 5.63 -7.00 -0.79
C SER A 8 6.98 -7.08 -0.09
N THR A 9 7.96 -7.75 -0.72
CA THR A 9 9.32 -7.89 -0.18
C THR A 9 10.06 -6.55 -0.10
N ILE A 10 9.91 -5.68 -1.12
CA ILE A 10 10.49 -4.33 -1.14
C ILE A 10 9.89 -3.48 -0.03
N LYS A 11 8.58 -3.53 0.13
CA LYS A 11 7.85 -2.73 1.12
C LYS A 11 8.21 -3.11 2.56
N HIS A 12 8.29 -4.40 2.87
CA HIS A 12 8.63 -4.87 4.22
C HIS A 12 10.08 -4.52 4.63
N LYS A 13 11.04 -4.50 3.71
CA LYS A 13 12.42 -4.05 3.98
C LYS A 13 12.56 -2.55 4.28
N LYS A 14 11.56 -1.73 3.91
CA LYS A 14 11.61 -0.26 4.07
C LYS A 14 11.29 0.27 5.48
N ALA A 15 10.77 -0.52 6.39
CA ALA A 15 10.30 -0.03 7.69
C ALA A 15 11.41 0.40 8.69
N ALA A 16 12.68 0.27 8.36
CA ALA A 16 13.77 0.27 9.33
C ALA A 16 14.52 1.61 9.56
N ASN A 17 14.09 2.77 9.00
CA ASN A 17 14.90 4.00 9.13
C ASN A 17 14.08 5.23 9.55
N ASP A 18 14.48 5.93 10.64
CA ASP A 18 13.75 7.08 11.24
C ASP A 18 13.56 8.28 10.29
N ALA A 19 14.48 8.51 9.35
CA ALA A 19 14.32 9.53 8.32
C ALA A 19 13.18 9.18 7.33
N LYS A 20 12.95 7.89 7.09
CA LYS A 20 11.85 7.39 6.25
C LYS A 20 10.49 7.52 6.95
N LYS A 21 10.43 7.45 8.30
CA LYS A 21 9.19 7.63 9.07
C LYS A 21 8.56 9.02 8.88
N GLY A 22 9.38 10.07 8.83
CA GLY A 22 8.88 11.43 8.59
C GLY A 22 8.14 11.57 7.28
N LYS A 23 8.67 10.99 6.18
CA LYS A 23 8.03 10.99 4.86
C LYS A 23 6.74 10.16 4.85
N ILE A 24 6.77 8.96 5.45
CA ILE A 24 5.59 8.10 5.59
C ILE A 24 4.48 8.87 6.33
N PHE A 25 4.81 9.56 7.41
CA PHE A 25 3.86 10.35 8.18
C PHE A 25 3.28 11.52 7.40
N SER A 26 4.08 12.22 6.58
CA SER A 26 3.60 13.28 5.70
C SER A 26 2.62 12.74 4.65
N LYS A 27 2.97 11.64 3.99
CA LYS A 27 2.11 10.99 2.99
C LYS A 27 0.79 10.53 3.61
N LEU A 28 0.83 9.84 4.76
CA LEU A 28 -0.37 9.41 5.47
C LEU A 28 -1.25 10.59 5.90
N SER A 29 -0.66 11.69 6.39
CA SER A 29 -1.41 12.90 6.72
C SER A 29 -2.16 13.46 5.51
N ASN A 30 -1.52 13.50 4.33
CA ASN A 30 -2.14 13.97 3.10
C ASN A 30 -3.25 13.02 2.63
N GLN A 31 -3.02 11.70 2.67
CA GLN A 31 -4.01 10.68 2.33
C GLN A 31 -5.25 10.74 3.24
N ILE A 32 -5.05 10.86 4.56
CA ILE A 32 -6.14 11.01 5.53
C ILE A 32 -6.93 12.30 5.26
N THR A 33 -6.22 13.43 5.03
CA THR A 33 -6.86 14.71 4.71
C THR A 33 -7.69 14.62 3.44
N HIS A 34 -7.16 14.00 2.40
CA HIS A 34 -7.84 13.82 1.12
C HIS A 34 -9.06 12.90 1.26
N ALA A 35 -8.91 11.75 1.89
CA ALA A 35 -10.00 10.80 2.14
C ALA A 35 -11.13 11.43 2.96
N ALA A 36 -10.80 12.18 4.02
CA ALA A 36 -11.78 12.90 4.84
C ALA A 36 -12.53 13.97 4.05
N ARG A 37 -11.86 14.64 3.10
CA ARG A 37 -12.49 15.64 2.22
C ARG A 37 -13.48 14.99 1.25
N GLN A 38 -13.13 13.84 0.68
CA GLN A 38 -13.97 13.15 -0.30
C GLN A 38 -15.18 12.45 0.31
N GLY A 39 -15.00 11.74 1.43
CA GLY A 39 -16.01 10.86 2.00
C GLY A 39 -16.50 11.24 3.40
N GLY A 40 -16.06 12.41 3.92
CA GLY A 40 -16.39 12.83 5.30
C GLY A 40 -15.43 12.30 6.36
N GLY A 41 -15.48 12.90 7.55
CA GLY A 41 -14.55 12.64 8.65
C GLY A 41 -14.90 11.43 9.53
N ASP A 42 -15.99 10.72 9.25
CA ASP A 42 -16.40 9.53 10.01
C ASP A 42 -15.85 8.25 9.37
N PRO A 43 -14.89 7.55 10.03
CA PRO A 43 -14.31 6.33 9.48
C PRO A 43 -15.30 5.18 9.33
N SER A 44 -16.44 5.20 10.07
CA SER A 44 -17.48 4.17 9.95
C SER A 44 -18.24 4.27 8.63
N MET A 45 -18.33 5.48 8.08
CA MET A 45 -19.01 5.80 6.82
C MET A 45 -18.06 5.99 5.65
N ASN A 46 -16.75 6.08 5.91
CA ASN A 46 -15.71 6.34 4.92
C ASN A 46 -14.65 5.21 4.93
N PRO A 47 -14.82 4.16 4.09
CA PRO A 47 -13.91 3.01 4.06
C PRO A 47 -12.46 3.38 3.73
N ASN A 48 -12.24 4.36 2.83
CA ASN A 48 -10.90 4.82 2.49
C ASN A 48 -10.22 5.52 3.67
N LEU A 49 -10.96 6.37 4.39
CA LEU A 49 -10.46 7.01 5.59
C LEU A 49 -10.08 5.98 6.66
N ARG A 50 -10.94 4.97 6.87
CA ARG A 50 -10.68 3.87 7.81
C ARG A 50 -9.40 3.12 7.43
N LEU A 51 -9.23 2.79 6.14
CA LEU A 51 -8.01 2.12 5.64
C LEU A 51 -6.74 2.92 5.97
N TYR A 52 -6.73 4.23 5.72
CA TYR A 52 -5.56 5.07 6.01
C TYR A 52 -5.33 5.27 7.52
N ILE A 53 -6.39 5.31 8.33
CA ILE A 53 -6.27 5.37 9.80
C ILE A 53 -5.64 4.08 10.33
N ASP A 54 -6.07 2.92 9.85
CA ASP A 54 -5.51 1.63 10.28
C ASP A 54 -4.04 1.49 9.84
N LYS A 55 -3.70 1.93 8.64
CA LYS A 55 -2.31 2.02 8.17
C LYS A 55 -1.48 3.00 9.01
N ALA A 56 -2.05 4.13 9.43
CA ALA A 56 -1.40 5.08 10.31
C ALA A 56 -1.10 4.47 11.69
N LYS A 57 -2.06 3.71 12.26
CA LYS A 57 -1.86 2.99 13.52
C LYS A 57 -0.75 1.94 13.42
N SER A 58 -0.69 1.16 12.33
CA SER A 58 0.31 0.10 12.16
C SER A 58 1.74 0.63 12.13
N VAL A 59 1.96 1.86 11.61
CA VAL A 59 3.28 2.51 11.57
C VAL A 59 3.56 3.42 12.78
N GLY A 60 2.65 3.48 13.75
CA GLY A 60 2.80 4.29 14.96
C GLY A 60 2.61 5.80 14.72
N PHE A 61 1.79 6.18 13.73
CA PHE A 61 1.44 7.59 13.49
C PHE A 61 0.62 8.15 14.66
N PRO A 62 1.00 9.32 15.22
CA PRO A 62 0.33 9.87 16.41
C PRO A 62 -1.16 10.16 16.18
N VAL A 63 -2.01 9.77 17.13
CA VAL A 63 -3.48 9.91 17.05
C VAL A 63 -3.91 11.39 16.90
N ASP A 64 -3.25 12.30 17.61
CA ASP A 64 -3.52 13.74 17.51
C ASP A 64 -3.26 14.30 16.10
N ARG A 65 -2.31 13.72 15.37
CA ARG A 65 -2.05 14.07 13.97
C ARG A 65 -3.10 13.49 13.01
N VAL A 66 -3.62 12.29 13.31
CA VAL A 66 -4.76 11.71 12.57
C VAL A 66 -5.96 12.63 12.68
N GLU A 67 -6.33 13.04 13.90
CA GLU A 67 -7.46 13.95 14.15
C GLU A 67 -7.29 15.30 13.43
N LYS A 68 -6.10 15.88 13.49
CA LYS A 68 -5.78 17.11 12.76
C LYS A 68 -5.91 16.96 11.23
N ALA A 69 -5.48 15.82 10.69
CA ALA A 69 -5.60 15.55 9.26
C ALA A 69 -7.07 15.39 8.83
N ILE A 70 -7.90 14.74 9.66
CA ILE A 70 -9.34 14.63 9.44
C ILE A 70 -10.00 16.02 9.49
N SER A 71 -9.78 16.79 10.54
CA SER A 71 -10.33 18.15 10.69
C SER A 71 -9.94 19.06 9.52
N LYS A 72 -8.68 18.95 9.05
CA LYS A 72 -8.21 19.67 7.86
C LYS A 72 -8.99 19.24 6.59
N GLY A 73 -9.29 17.95 6.46
CA GLY A 73 -10.05 17.41 5.33
C GLY A 73 -11.49 17.85 5.32
N THR A 74 -12.16 17.87 6.49
CA THR A 74 -13.57 18.27 6.64
C THR A 74 -13.81 19.78 6.64
N GLY A 75 -12.74 20.58 6.52
CA GLY A 75 -12.84 22.05 6.40
C GLY A 75 -12.64 22.80 7.70
N GLU A 76 -12.49 22.15 8.83
CA GLU A 76 -12.14 22.76 10.09
C GLU A 76 -10.66 23.15 10.10
N GLY A 77 -10.36 24.42 9.83
CA GLY A 77 -8.99 24.97 9.86
C GLY A 77 -8.18 24.80 8.56
N SER A 78 -8.81 24.58 7.42
CA SER A 78 -8.09 24.45 6.14
C SER A 78 -7.85 25.81 5.49
N ASN A 79 -6.58 26.08 5.13
CA ASN A 79 -6.17 27.25 4.34
C ASN A 79 -6.48 27.10 2.84
N GLY A 80 -7.51 26.32 2.46
CA GLY A 80 -7.94 26.19 1.07
C GLY A 80 -7.07 25.27 0.18
N VAL A 81 -6.05 24.61 0.71
CA VAL A 81 -5.23 23.65 -0.07
C VAL A 81 -6.08 22.46 -0.49
N VAL A 82 -6.21 22.25 -1.79
CA VAL A 82 -6.92 21.11 -2.38
C VAL A 82 -5.89 20.15 -2.93
N TYR A 83 -5.90 18.92 -2.43
CA TYR A 83 -5.10 17.85 -3.02
C TYR A 83 -5.88 17.17 -4.13
N GLU A 84 -5.19 16.85 -5.22
CA GLU A 84 -5.71 16.10 -6.35
C GLU A 84 -4.86 14.86 -6.59
N GLU A 85 -5.54 13.75 -6.85
CA GLU A 85 -4.88 12.52 -7.29
C GLU A 85 -4.52 12.61 -8.78
N ALA A 86 -3.36 12.09 -9.13
CA ALA A 86 -2.95 11.91 -10.52
C ALA A 86 -2.05 10.66 -10.63
N THR A 87 -2.19 9.94 -11.74
CA THR A 87 -1.32 8.81 -12.07
C THR A 87 -0.46 9.17 -13.27
N TYR A 88 0.84 8.91 -13.15
CA TYR A 88 1.81 9.10 -14.22
C TYR A 88 2.41 7.77 -14.63
N GLU A 89 2.82 7.67 -15.86
CA GLU A 89 3.30 6.45 -16.49
C GLU A 89 4.68 6.68 -17.09
N GLY A 90 5.49 5.62 -17.14
CA GLY A 90 6.81 5.72 -17.77
C GLY A 90 7.59 4.42 -17.73
N PHE A 91 8.81 4.53 -18.19
CA PHE A 91 9.76 3.44 -18.23
C PHE A 91 10.96 3.77 -17.36
N GLY A 92 11.31 2.89 -16.46
CA GLY A 92 12.49 2.96 -15.62
C GLY A 92 13.72 2.30 -16.28
N PRO A 93 14.79 2.10 -15.49
CA PRO A 93 15.98 1.39 -15.96
C PRO A 93 15.61 0.03 -16.57
N LEU A 94 16.34 -0.38 -17.59
CA LEU A 94 16.14 -1.66 -18.30
C LEU A 94 14.76 -1.81 -18.97
N GLY A 95 14.05 -0.69 -19.18
CA GLY A 95 12.73 -0.67 -19.78
C GLY A 95 11.64 -1.32 -18.89
N VAL A 96 11.82 -1.25 -17.57
CA VAL A 96 10.79 -1.64 -16.60
C VAL A 96 9.63 -0.65 -16.68
N GLN A 97 8.42 -1.15 -16.76
CA GLN A 97 7.21 -0.33 -16.76
C GLN A 97 6.93 0.18 -15.35
N LEU A 98 6.69 1.48 -15.23
CA LEU A 98 6.41 2.14 -13.94
C LEU A 98 5.09 2.91 -14.02
N VAL A 99 4.25 2.71 -13.00
CA VAL A 99 3.06 3.54 -12.75
C VAL A 99 3.30 4.27 -11.44
N VAL A 100 3.15 5.59 -11.44
CA VAL A 100 3.41 6.46 -10.28
C VAL A 100 2.11 7.14 -9.86
N ASP A 101 1.60 6.78 -8.70
CA ASP A 101 0.44 7.43 -8.10
C ASP A 101 0.89 8.60 -7.25
N THR A 102 0.25 9.74 -7.43
CA THR A 102 0.56 10.99 -6.75
C THR A 102 -0.65 11.61 -6.09
N LEU A 103 -0.40 12.37 -5.02
CA LEU A 103 -1.38 13.23 -4.37
C LEU A 103 -0.73 14.60 -4.20
N THR A 104 -1.17 15.59 -4.95
CA THR A 104 -0.51 16.89 -5.06
C THR A 104 -1.48 18.06 -4.99
N ASP A 105 -1.01 19.20 -4.51
CA ASP A 105 -1.68 20.48 -4.58
C ASP A 105 -1.33 21.28 -5.86
N ASN A 106 -0.37 20.78 -6.66
CA ASN A 106 0.08 21.42 -7.89
C ASN A 106 0.59 20.44 -8.95
N LYS A 107 -0.31 19.99 -9.83
CA LYS A 107 0.01 19.04 -10.91
C LYS A 107 1.16 19.48 -11.83
N ASN A 108 1.27 20.78 -12.12
CA ASN A 108 2.32 21.28 -13.01
C ASN A 108 3.71 21.13 -12.39
N ARG A 109 3.84 21.42 -11.09
CA ARG A 109 5.07 21.16 -10.34
C ARG A 109 5.40 19.68 -10.37
N THR A 110 4.44 18.82 -10.01
CA THR A 110 4.63 17.36 -9.94
C THR A 110 5.07 16.77 -11.28
N VAL A 111 4.43 17.15 -12.39
CA VAL A 111 4.83 16.70 -13.75
C VAL A 111 6.28 17.09 -14.05
N SER A 112 6.67 18.34 -13.74
CA SER A 112 8.03 18.82 -13.99
C SER A 112 9.07 18.05 -13.17
N ASP A 113 8.77 17.80 -11.90
CA ASP A 113 9.65 17.09 -10.99
C ASP A 113 9.77 15.61 -11.36
N LEU A 114 8.65 14.95 -11.67
CA LEU A 114 8.65 13.56 -12.12
C LEU A 114 9.43 13.38 -13.43
N ARG A 115 9.28 14.30 -14.40
CA ARG A 115 10.04 14.22 -15.66
C ARG A 115 11.54 14.22 -15.40
N LYS A 116 12.04 15.11 -14.54
CA LYS A 116 13.44 15.15 -14.14
C LYS A 116 13.87 13.86 -13.42
N LEU A 117 13.03 13.39 -12.48
CA LEU A 117 13.33 12.16 -11.74
C LEU A 117 13.40 10.93 -12.67
N PHE A 118 12.49 10.81 -13.65
CA PHE A 118 12.56 9.74 -14.65
C PHE A 118 13.85 9.80 -15.47
N GLU A 119 14.30 10.99 -15.91
CA GLU A 119 15.58 11.16 -16.59
C GLU A 119 16.76 10.78 -15.68
N GLU A 120 16.76 11.21 -14.43
CA GLU A 120 17.82 10.93 -13.46
C GLU A 120 17.96 9.45 -13.09
N ILE A 121 16.88 8.67 -13.13
CA ILE A 121 16.92 7.21 -12.93
C ILE A 121 17.27 6.44 -14.20
N GLY A 122 17.57 7.13 -15.31
CA GLY A 122 17.89 6.52 -16.61
C GLY A 122 16.67 5.95 -17.32
N GLY A 123 15.51 6.53 -17.07
CA GLY A 123 14.22 6.19 -17.67
C GLY A 123 13.63 7.33 -18.48
N SER A 124 12.33 7.25 -18.75
CA SER A 124 11.57 8.30 -19.41
C SER A 124 10.10 8.27 -18.98
N MET A 125 9.52 9.45 -18.78
CA MET A 125 8.09 9.58 -18.57
C MET A 125 7.36 9.36 -19.90
N GLY A 126 6.30 8.55 -19.87
CA GLY A 126 5.46 8.25 -21.03
C GLY A 126 4.15 9.03 -21.02
N ASP A 127 3.39 8.89 -22.10
CA ASP A 127 2.03 9.41 -22.16
C ASP A 127 1.05 8.49 -21.40
N SER A 128 -0.14 9.01 -21.07
CA SER A 128 -1.20 8.20 -20.45
C SER A 128 -1.58 7.01 -21.36
N GLY A 129 -1.64 5.81 -20.77
CA GLY A 129 -1.89 4.56 -21.50
C GLY A 129 -0.63 3.85 -22.00
N SER A 130 0.55 4.43 -21.81
CA SER A 130 1.81 3.82 -22.30
C SER A 130 2.17 2.50 -21.59
N VAL A 131 1.83 2.37 -20.31
CA VAL A 131 2.11 1.17 -19.50
C VAL A 131 0.90 0.68 -18.69
N SER A 132 -0.10 1.51 -18.42
CA SER A 132 -1.26 1.16 -17.57
C SER A 132 -2.10 0.00 -18.10
N TRP A 133 -2.06 -0.28 -19.40
CA TRP A 133 -2.67 -1.46 -20.00
C TRP A 133 -2.20 -2.79 -19.42
N ASN A 134 -0.95 -2.80 -18.91
CA ASN A 134 -0.35 -3.98 -18.25
C ASN A 134 -0.72 -4.10 -16.77
N PHE A 135 -1.32 -3.08 -16.15
CA PHE A 135 -1.63 -3.08 -14.73
C PHE A 135 -3.12 -3.22 -14.46
N GLU A 136 -3.46 -3.97 -13.45
CA GLU A 136 -4.82 -4.12 -12.95
C GLU A 136 -4.91 -3.61 -11.51
N THR A 137 -5.94 -2.82 -11.23
CA THR A 137 -6.17 -2.32 -9.88
C THR A 137 -6.90 -3.38 -9.05
N ARG A 138 -6.28 -3.82 -7.96
CA ARG A 138 -6.80 -4.87 -7.08
C ARG A 138 -6.74 -4.45 -5.62
N GLY A 139 -7.57 -5.04 -4.79
CA GLY A 139 -7.39 -5.04 -3.35
C GLY A 139 -6.32 -6.07 -2.97
N TYR A 140 -5.47 -5.73 -2.02
CA TYR A 140 -4.38 -6.55 -1.54
C TYR A 140 -4.38 -6.57 -0.02
N ILE A 141 -4.34 -7.77 0.57
CA ILE A 141 -4.31 -7.96 2.03
C ILE A 141 -3.21 -8.95 2.35
N VAL A 142 -2.42 -8.64 3.37
CA VAL A 142 -1.41 -9.55 3.92
C VAL A 142 -1.84 -10.00 5.31
N VAL A 143 -1.91 -11.30 5.52
CA VAL A 143 -2.26 -11.88 6.81
C VAL A 143 -1.19 -12.86 7.29
N LYS A 144 -0.97 -12.90 8.61
CA LYS A 144 -0.21 -13.98 9.25
C LYS A 144 -1.05 -15.23 9.38
N THR A 145 -0.43 -16.40 9.24
CA THR A 145 -1.11 -17.70 9.46
C THR A 145 -1.30 -17.96 10.95
N GLY A 146 -2.27 -17.25 11.56
CA GLY A 146 -2.62 -17.41 12.97
C GLY A 146 -3.51 -16.30 13.50
N ARG A 147 -4.06 -16.54 14.68
CA ARG A 147 -5.06 -15.67 15.31
C ARG A 147 -4.58 -15.13 16.66
N MET A 148 -5.09 -13.96 17.02
CA MET A 148 -4.99 -13.49 18.40
C MET A 148 -6.04 -14.20 19.25
N VAL A 149 -5.58 -14.98 20.24
CA VAL A 149 -6.44 -15.69 21.18
C VAL A 149 -6.44 -14.93 22.50
N LYS A 150 -7.63 -14.58 22.96
CA LYS A 150 -7.80 -13.92 24.26
C LYS A 150 -7.25 -14.79 25.38
N SER A 151 -6.50 -14.18 26.29
CA SER A 151 -6.06 -14.89 27.49
C SER A 151 -7.25 -15.05 28.46
N ASP A 152 -7.47 -16.26 28.95
CA ASP A 152 -8.48 -16.55 29.97
C ASP A 152 -8.09 -15.97 31.35
N LYS A 153 -6.88 -15.43 31.53
CA LYS A 153 -6.39 -14.89 32.78
C LYS A 153 -6.45 -13.37 32.80
N TYR A 154 -7.08 -12.82 33.80
CA TYR A 154 -7.17 -11.38 34.04
C TYR A 154 -5.77 -10.75 34.13
N GLY A 155 -5.48 -9.77 33.27
CA GLY A 155 -4.20 -9.04 33.22
C GLY A 155 -3.12 -9.65 32.32
N GLU A 156 -3.36 -10.79 31.63
CA GLU A 156 -2.46 -11.29 30.58
C GLU A 156 -2.88 -10.73 29.21
N ASN A 157 -1.90 -10.40 28.39
CA ASN A 157 -2.13 -9.97 27.00
C ASN A 157 -2.59 -11.16 26.14
N ASP A 158 -3.37 -10.85 25.11
CA ASP A 158 -3.75 -11.80 24.06
C ASP A 158 -2.49 -12.44 23.44
N LYS A 159 -2.58 -13.72 23.12
CA LYS A 159 -1.45 -14.49 22.58
C LYS A 159 -1.70 -14.81 21.11
N TYR A 160 -0.67 -14.58 20.28
CA TYR A 160 -0.68 -15.05 18.90
C TYR A 160 -0.55 -16.58 18.89
N LYS A 161 -1.51 -17.26 18.28
CA LYS A 161 -1.51 -18.70 18.06
C LYS A 161 -1.33 -18.96 16.56
N LYS A 162 -0.16 -19.51 16.19
CA LYS A 162 0.09 -19.94 14.83
C LYS A 162 -0.82 -21.11 14.47
N GLU A 163 -1.34 -21.11 13.25
CA GLU A 163 -2.15 -22.14 12.65
C GLU A 163 -1.47 -22.70 11.39
N ASP A 164 -1.93 -23.84 10.92
CA ASP A 164 -1.43 -24.45 9.70
C ASP A 164 -1.85 -23.61 8.48
N ARG A 165 -0.89 -23.31 7.59
CA ARG A 165 -1.08 -22.42 6.44
C ARG A 165 -2.17 -22.91 5.49
N GLU A 166 -2.18 -24.23 5.18
CA GLU A 166 -3.17 -24.80 4.26
C GLU A 166 -4.58 -24.71 4.84
N SER A 167 -4.73 -24.95 6.16
CA SER A 167 -6.00 -24.81 6.85
C SER A 167 -6.51 -23.37 6.85
N VAL A 168 -5.63 -22.40 7.09
CA VAL A 168 -5.97 -20.97 7.02
C VAL A 168 -6.37 -20.57 5.59
N MET A 169 -5.62 -21.05 4.58
CA MET A 169 -5.92 -20.78 3.18
C MET A 169 -7.31 -21.31 2.80
N MET A 170 -7.64 -22.54 3.20
CA MET A 170 -8.96 -23.13 2.92
C MET A 170 -10.09 -22.33 3.56
N GLU A 171 -9.93 -21.93 4.83
CA GLU A 171 -10.96 -21.14 5.53
C GLU A 171 -11.14 -19.75 4.87
N LEU A 172 -10.06 -19.11 4.46
CA LEU A 172 -10.14 -17.79 3.83
C LEU A 172 -10.73 -17.86 2.41
N MET A 173 -10.52 -18.96 1.68
CA MET A 173 -11.12 -19.16 0.35
C MET A 173 -12.65 -19.12 0.35
N ASP A 174 -13.30 -19.43 1.47
CA ASP A 174 -14.76 -19.37 1.62
C ASP A 174 -15.30 -17.93 1.75
N ILE A 175 -14.43 -16.94 1.90
CA ILE A 175 -14.84 -15.52 2.01
C ILE A 175 -15.20 -14.98 0.62
N GLU A 176 -16.44 -14.54 0.47
CA GLU A 176 -16.92 -13.90 -0.76
C GLU A 176 -16.12 -12.65 -1.12
N GLY A 177 -15.61 -12.58 -2.34
CA GLY A 177 -14.84 -11.47 -2.86
C GLY A 177 -13.32 -11.70 -2.84
N ILE A 178 -12.84 -12.86 -2.42
CA ILE A 178 -11.45 -13.27 -2.63
C ILE A 178 -11.33 -13.86 -4.02
N GLU A 179 -10.35 -13.38 -4.80
CA GLU A 179 -10.06 -13.85 -6.17
C GLU A 179 -8.84 -14.77 -6.23
N ASP A 180 -7.82 -14.49 -5.39
CA ASP A 180 -6.58 -15.26 -5.37
C ASP A 180 -5.93 -15.21 -3.99
N ILE A 181 -5.31 -16.31 -3.58
CA ILE A 181 -4.52 -16.39 -2.35
C ILE A 181 -3.18 -17.01 -2.70
N ARG A 182 -2.10 -16.35 -2.28
CA ARG A 182 -0.72 -16.80 -2.49
C ARG A 182 0.02 -16.90 -1.17
N GLU A 183 0.93 -17.85 -1.10
CA GLU A 183 1.81 -18.00 0.04
C GLU A 183 2.90 -16.94 0.06
N ILE A 184 3.19 -16.40 1.23
CA ILE A 184 4.28 -15.44 1.45
C ILE A 184 5.03 -15.78 2.73
N ASP A 185 6.29 -15.37 2.83
CA ASP A 185 7.08 -15.33 4.06
C ASP A 185 7.26 -13.85 4.47
N ILE A 186 6.86 -13.53 5.69
CA ILE A 186 6.93 -12.19 6.26
C ILE A 186 7.97 -12.24 7.39
N ASP A 187 9.21 -11.86 7.09
CA ASP A 187 10.33 -11.85 8.08
C ASP A 187 10.50 -13.20 8.81
N GLY A 188 10.38 -14.33 8.08
CA GLY A 188 10.47 -15.68 8.64
C GLY A 188 9.19 -16.18 9.29
N VAL A 189 8.09 -15.48 9.15
CA VAL A 189 6.75 -15.90 9.58
C VAL A 189 5.91 -16.21 8.34
N GLU A 190 5.30 -17.41 8.34
CA GLU A 190 4.38 -17.79 7.27
C GLU A 190 3.17 -16.86 7.22
N GLY A 191 2.80 -16.43 6.03
CA GLY A 191 1.68 -15.58 5.76
C GLY A 191 1.00 -15.90 4.44
N LEU A 192 -0.06 -15.16 4.15
CA LEU A 192 -0.82 -15.25 2.90
C LEU A 192 -1.02 -13.85 2.33
N GLU A 193 -0.83 -13.73 1.01
CA GLU A 193 -1.26 -12.59 0.20
C GLU A 193 -2.63 -12.90 -0.38
N ILE A 194 -3.56 -12.00 -0.19
CA ILE A 194 -4.95 -12.15 -0.64
C ILE A 194 -5.27 -11.04 -1.62
N TYR A 195 -5.79 -11.41 -2.78
CA TYR A 195 -6.19 -10.48 -3.82
C TYR A 195 -7.70 -10.46 -3.98
N THR A 196 -8.25 -9.26 -4.13
CA THR A 196 -9.69 -9.02 -4.25
C THR A 196 -9.95 -7.98 -5.34
N PRO A 197 -11.17 -7.84 -5.87
CA PRO A 197 -11.57 -6.61 -6.55
C PRO A 197 -11.34 -5.41 -5.61
N TYR A 198 -10.83 -4.29 -6.12
CA TYR A 198 -10.48 -3.13 -5.28
C TYR A 198 -11.67 -2.60 -4.47
N ASN A 199 -12.89 -2.71 -5.00
CA ASN A 199 -14.12 -2.24 -4.36
C ASN A 199 -14.63 -3.16 -3.24
N THR A 200 -14.14 -4.40 -3.13
CA THR A 200 -14.50 -5.36 -2.08
C THR A 200 -13.45 -5.45 -0.98
N LEU A 201 -12.29 -4.79 -1.14
CA LEU A 201 -11.17 -4.83 -0.19
C LEU A 201 -11.59 -4.63 1.26
N SER A 202 -12.38 -3.60 1.55
CA SER A 202 -12.81 -3.30 2.92
C SER A 202 -13.72 -4.40 3.50
N LYS A 203 -14.64 -4.94 2.69
CA LYS A 203 -15.55 -6.04 3.11
C LYS A 203 -14.74 -7.29 3.45
N VAL A 204 -13.82 -7.70 2.57
CA VAL A 204 -12.98 -8.89 2.78
C VAL A 204 -12.06 -8.70 3.98
N ARG A 205 -11.41 -7.54 4.11
CA ARG A 205 -10.58 -7.20 5.27
C ARG A 205 -11.36 -7.33 6.59
N ASP A 206 -12.56 -6.78 6.64
CA ASP A 206 -13.40 -6.83 7.84
C ASP A 206 -13.79 -8.29 8.16
N SER A 207 -14.17 -9.10 7.16
CA SER A 207 -14.45 -10.52 7.35
C SER A 207 -13.24 -11.30 7.89
N ILE A 208 -12.04 -11.05 7.37
CA ILE A 208 -10.79 -11.66 7.85
C ILE A 208 -10.52 -11.26 9.31
N SER A 209 -10.75 -9.98 9.65
CA SER A 209 -10.59 -9.47 11.00
C SER A 209 -11.59 -10.08 11.99
N GLU A 210 -12.85 -10.29 11.58
CA GLU A 210 -13.89 -10.94 12.38
C GLU A 210 -13.55 -12.40 12.70
N LEU A 211 -12.86 -13.10 11.80
CA LEU A 211 -12.32 -14.43 12.05
C LEU A 211 -11.13 -14.43 13.02
N GLY A 212 -10.61 -13.25 13.40
CA GLY A 212 -9.52 -13.07 14.36
C GLY A 212 -8.12 -13.17 13.78
N TYR A 213 -7.96 -13.23 12.46
CA TYR A 213 -6.65 -13.23 11.82
C TYR A 213 -5.93 -11.90 11.97
N VAL A 214 -4.59 -11.96 12.03
CA VAL A 214 -3.75 -10.77 12.13
C VAL A 214 -3.45 -10.24 10.73
N ILE A 215 -4.04 -9.09 10.41
CA ILE A 215 -3.77 -8.38 9.16
C ILE A 215 -2.53 -7.51 9.35
N GLU A 216 -1.50 -7.76 8.55
CA GLU A 216 -0.26 -6.98 8.54
C GLU A 216 -0.37 -5.74 7.63
N ASP A 217 -1.04 -5.89 6.48
CA ASP A 217 -1.25 -4.80 5.54
C ASP A 217 -2.54 -4.99 4.75
N ALA A 218 -3.15 -3.88 4.34
CA ALA A 218 -4.29 -3.88 3.43
C ALA A 218 -4.25 -2.58 2.61
N GLU A 219 -4.26 -2.71 1.28
CA GLU A 219 -4.19 -1.56 0.39
C GLU A 219 -4.74 -1.86 -1.02
N ILE A 220 -4.94 -0.80 -1.80
CA ILE A 220 -5.20 -0.92 -3.23
C ILE A 220 -3.87 -0.93 -3.95
N VAL A 221 -3.63 -1.94 -4.79
CA VAL A 221 -2.40 -2.13 -5.56
C VAL A 221 -2.68 -2.10 -7.05
N LYS A 222 -1.64 -1.83 -7.85
CA LYS A 222 -1.66 -2.04 -9.31
C LYS A 222 -0.76 -3.22 -9.63
N GLU A 223 -1.37 -4.38 -9.85
CA GLU A 223 -0.66 -5.63 -10.15
C GLU A 223 -0.39 -5.73 -11.66
N PRO A 224 0.86 -6.00 -12.09
CA PRO A 224 1.15 -6.21 -13.50
C PRO A 224 0.63 -7.57 -13.98
N LYS A 225 -0.06 -7.58 -15.13
CA LYS A 225 -0.53 -8.79 -15.82
C LYS A 225 0.62 -9.59 -16.43
N MET A 226 1.60 -8.88 -16.99
CA MET A 226 2.83 -9.43 -17.51
C MET A 226 4.00 -8.95 -16.69
N LYS A 227 4.73 -9.88 -16.07
CA LYS A 227 5.86 -9.60 -15.20
C LYS A 227 7.17 -9.75 -15.96
N LYS A 228 8.12 -8.86 -15.67
CA LYS A 228 9.46 -8.84 -16.25
C LYS A 228 10.45 -9.50 -15.31
N LYS A 229 11.10 -10.57 -15.78
CA LYS A 229 12.19 -11.24 -15.04
C LYS A 229 13.49 -10.50 -15.21
N LEU A 230 14.16 -10.21 -14.11
CA LEU A 230 15.46 -9.55 -14.07
C LEU A 230 16.44 -10.37 -13.23
N SER A 231 17.74 -10.14 -13.42
CA SER A 231 18.77 -10.65 -12.52
C SER A 231 18.72 -9.94 -11.16
N ASP A 232 19.18 -10.56 -10.07
CA ASP A 232 19.22 -9.93 -8.74
C ASP A 232 19.98 -8.60 -8.74
N LYS A 233 21.06 -8.51 -9.53
CA LYS A 233 21.82 -7.26 -9.70
C LYS A 233 20.98 -6.15 -10.37
N ASP A 234 20.18 -6.50 -11.34
CA ASP A 234 19.37 -5.55 -12.10
C ASP A 234 18.12 -5.15 -11.30
N ILE A 235 17.59 -6.07 -10.48
CA ILE A 235 16.54 -5.76 -9.52
C ILE A 235 16.99 -4.64 -8.58
N GLY A 236 18.19 -4.73 -7.98
CA GLY A 236 18.70 -3.68 -7.09
C GLY A 236 18.79 -2.30 -7.74
N LYS A 237 19.06 -2.22 -9.07
CA LYS A 237 19.02 -0.95 -9.81
C LYS A 237 17.60 -0.39 -9.92
N VAL A 238 16.62 -1.26 -10.19
CA VAL A 238 15.22 -0.86 -10.30
C VAL A 238 14.67 -0.46 -8.93
N GLU A 239 15.01 -1.18 -7.87
CA GLU A 239 14.64 -0.83 -6.49
C GLU A 239 15.16 0.56 -6.12
N SER A 240 16.44 0.86 -6.43
CA SER A 240 17.01 2.19 -6.18
C SER A 240 16.33 3.28 -6.99
N ALA A 241 15.90 2.98 -8.21
CA ALA A 241 15.15 3.91 -9.05
C ALA A 241 13.74 4.18 -8.48
N ILE A 242 13.04 3.15 -8.02
CA ILE A 242 11.74 3.27 -7.35
C ILE A 242 11.89 4.10 -6.07
N GLU A 243 12.90 3.80 -5.23
CA GLU A 243 13.17 4.58 -4.02
C GLU A 243 13.36 6.07 -4.32
N LYS A 244 14.08 6.40 -5.39
CA LYS A 244 14.31 7.79 -5.79
C LYS A 244 13.02 8.49 -6.22
N LEU A 245 12.14 7.82 -6.95
CA LEU A 245 10.81 8.36 -7.30
C LEU A 245 9.95 8.58 -6.04
N GLU A 246 9.96 7.63 -5.11
CA GLU A 246 9.22 7.71 -3.84
C GLU A 246 9.77 8.78 -2.88
N GLU A 247 10.97 9.30 -3.12
CA GLU A 247 11.52 10.44 -2.36
C GLU A 247 10.76 11.75 -2.62
N ASN A 248 10.05 11.88 -3.74
CA ASN A 248 9.20 13.03 -3.99
C ASN A 248 7.98 12.99 -3.07
N ASP A 249 7.68 14.12 -2.41
CA ASP A 249 6.61 14.21 -1.41
C ASP A 249 5.21 14.03 -2.01
N ASP A 250 5.02 14.36 -3.29
CA ASP A 250 3.75 14.19 -3.98
C ASP A 250 3.51 12.73 -4.39
N VAL A 251 4.57 11.91 -4.54
CA VAL A 251 4.47 10.48 -4.92
C VAL A 251 3.95 9.67 -3.74
N GLN A 252 2.88 8.93 -3.94
CA GLN A 252 2.30 8.03 -2.94
C GLN A 252 2.80 6.61 -3.10
N ASN A 253 2.70 6.06 -4.30
CA ASN A 253 3.16 4.71 -4.63
C ASN A 253 3.82 4.70 -6.01
N VAL A 254 4.76 3.77 -6.19
CA VAL A 254 5.37 3.45 -7.48
C VAL A 254 5.20 1.95 -7.73
N TRP A 255 4.47 1.61 -8.77
CA TRP A 255 4.19 0.23 -9.17
C TRP A 255 5.09 -0.15 -10.34
N SER A 256 5.56 -1.39 -10.38
CA SER A 256 6.44 -1.88 -11.44
C SER A 256 6.03 -3.26 -11.93
N ASP A 257 6.46 -3.59 -13.17
CA ASP A 257 6.22 -4.90 -13.77
C ASP A 257 7.30 -5.95 -13.45
N ILE A 258 8.20 -5.70 -12.48
CA ILE A 258 9.21 -6.68 -12.07
C ILE A 258 8.60 -7.86 -11.32
N GLU A 259 9.16 -9.07 -11.55
CA GLU A 259 8.78 -10.32 -10.86
C GLU A 259 9.50 -10.47 -9.52
#